data_6ef2ad4a16256b3662df55cea6e03b26
#
_entry.id   6ef2ad4a16256b3662df55cea6e03b26
#
_cell.length_a   1.000
_cell.length_b   1.000
_cell.length_c   1.000
_cell.angle_alpha   90.00
_cell.angle_beta   90.00
_cell.angle_gamma   90.00
#
_symmetry.space_group_name_H-M   'P 1'
#
loop_
_entity.id
_entity.type
_entity.pdbx_description
1 polymer ?
#
loop_
_entity_poly.entity_id
_entity_poly.type
_entity_poly.pdbx_seq_one_letter_code
_entity_poly.pdbx_strand_id
1 'polypeptide(L)'
;MKSRSFLAYERPLLTCMVQANNPSRIKELIDLSLSEGAEAFGMQFCRLNPEYRTPKVYRELFSFSSLPTYVTNYRYAHNEGKSDDELSDELLLLADCGATLCDVMGDLFDRQDDEVAREGEAIKKQMKLIDELHKRGAEVLISSHIFKFTPAERVLEIAFEQKRRGADICKIVTGASTMEEQIENLRIINLLKEELDAPFLFLSGGECHISRRISGALGNCMSLCVYEHDELATEAQPLLRDMKILAELMENK
;
A
#
# COMPACT_ATOMS: atom_id res chain seq x y z
N MET A 1 -19.79 1.39 -14.74
CA MET A 1 -19.09 0.50 -13.78
C MET A 1 -17.92 1.29 -13.19
N LYS A 2 -17.70 1.23 -11.87
CA LYS A 2 -16.47 1.79 -11.28
C LYS A 2 -15.27 1.03 -11.82
N SER A 3 -14.18 1.72 -12.13
CA SER A 3 -12.93 1.07 -12.53
C SER A 3 -12.34 0.26 -11.38
N ARG A 4 -11.74 -0.88 -11.66
CA ARG A 4 -10.96 -1.66 -10.67
C ARG A 4 -9.49 -1.21 -10.58
N SER A 5 -9.10 -0.20 -11.34
CA SER A 5 -7.75 0.38 -11.37
C SER A 5 -7.64 1.51 -10.35
N PHE A 6 -6.56 1.55 -9.58
CA PHE A 6 -6.22 2.68 -8.71
C PHE A 6 -5.81 3.91 -9.51
N LEU A 7 -5.24 3.71 -10.70
CA LEU A 7 -4.78 4.80 -11.59
C LEU A 7 -5.93 5.52 -12.34
N ALA A 8 -7.15 4.97 -12.29
CA ALA A 8 -8.29 5.55 -12.97
C ALA A 8 -8.95 6.73 -12.21
N TYR A 9 -8.41 7.10 -11.05
CA TYR A 9 -8.98 8.12 -10.18
C TYR A 9 -8.01 9.29 -10.00
N GLU A 10 -8.49 10.51 -10.25
CA GLU A 10 -7.72 11.75 -10.07
C GLU A 10 -7.72 12.25 -8.61
N ARG A 11 -8.49 11.62 -7.74
CA ARG A 11 -8.59 11.93 -6.31
C ARG A 11 -8.16 10.75 -5.45
N PRO A 12 -7.74 10.99 -4.20
CA PRO A 12 -7.37 9.91 -3.31
C PRO A 12 -8.55 8.97 -3.03
N LEU A 13 -8.29 7.65 -3.12
CA LEU A 13 -9.29 6.64 -2.76
C LEU A 13 -9.27 6.35 -1.26
N LEU A 14 -10.44 6.29 -0.63
CA LEU A 14 -10.60 5.76 0.72
C LEU A 14 -10.40 4.24 0.68
N THR A 15 -9.17 3.81 0.98
CA THR A 15 -8.73 2.42 0.88
C THR A 15 -8.76 1.78 2.26
N CYS A 16 -9.77 0.92 2.51
CA CYS A 16 -9.86 0.22 3.78
C CYS A 16 -8.92 -1.00 3.80
N MET A 17 -7.99 -1.01 4.76
CA MET A 17 -7.08 -2.13 4.98
C MET A 17 -7.81 -3.24 5.74
N VAL A 18 -7.97 -4.38 5.09
CA VAL A 18 -8.59 -5.58 5.63
C VAL A 18 -7.48 -6.53 6.09
N GLN A 19 -7.29 -6.60 7.39
CA GLN A 19 -6.22 -7.38 8.03
C GLN A 19 -6.87 -8.47 8.88
N ALA A 20 -6.96 -9.69 8.37
CA ALA A 20 -7.57 -10.81 9.07
C ALA A 20 -6.85 -12.12 8.77
N ASN A 21 -7.01 -13.10 9.66
CA ASN A 21 -6.37 -14.40 9.55
C ASN A 21 -7.23 -15.47 8.86
N ASN A 22 -8.50 -15.16 8.54
CA ASN A 22 -9.40 -16.07 7.88
C ASN A 22 -10.35 -15.38 6.88
N PRO A 23 -10.85 -16.09 5.84
CA PRO A 23 -11.67 -15.51 4.77
C PRO A 23 -13.01 -14.95 5.24
N SER A 24 -13.63 -15.54 6.28
CA SER A 24 -14.93 -15.08 6.78
C SER A 24 -14.81 -13.69 7.38
N ARG A 25 -13.77 -13.45 8.18
CA ARG A 25 -13.51 -12.12 8.76
C ARG A 25 -13.15 -11.10 7.69
N ILE A 26 -12.36 -11.48 6.66
CA ILE A 26 -12.08 -10.61 5.52
C ILE A 26 -13.37 -10.14 4.85
N LYS A 27 -14.28 -11.04 4.54
CA LYS A 27 -15.58 -10.71 3.91
C LYS A 27 -16.45 -9.84 4.78
N GLU A 28 -16.52 -10.13 6.08
CA GLU A 28 -17.23 -9.30 7.05
C GLU A 28 -16.70 -7.87 7.07
N LEU A 29 -15.36 -7.70 7.15
CA LEU A 29 -14.73 -6.38 7.12
C LEU A 29 -14.98 -5.65 5.79
N ILE A 30 -15.01 -6.36 4.66
CA ILE A 30 -15.36 -5.79 3.35
C ILE A 30 -16.80 -5.25 3.38
N ASP A 31 -17.78 -6.05 3.83
CA ASP A 31 -19.20 -5.65 3.87
C ASP A 31 -19.42 -4.45 4.80
N LEU A 32 -18.82 -4.47 5.98
CA LEU A 32 -18.89 -3.38 6.94
C LEU A 32 -18.27 -2.09 6.35
N SER A 33 -17.09 -2.21 5.74
CA SER A 33 -16.41 -1.07 5.12
C SER A 33 -17.16 -0.52 3.90
N LEU A 34 -17.80 -1.37 3.10
CA LEU A 34 -18.66 -0.92 1.99
C LEU A 34 -19.82 -0.06 2.52
N SER A 35 -20.44 -0.44 3.62
CA SER A 35 -21.52 0.33 4.24
C SER A 35 -21.06 1.70 4.77
N GLU A 36 -19.80 1.83 5.16
CA GLU A 36 -19.18 3.10 5.59
C GLU A 36 -18.58 3.92 4.41
N GLY A 37 -18.57 3.39 3.20
CA GLY A 37 -18.16 4.13 2.00
C GLY A 37 -16.72 3.89 1.57
N ALA A 38 -16.14 2.73 1.86
CA ALA A 38 -14.87 2.33 1.27
C ALA A 38 -14.94 2.38 -0.27
N GLU A 39 -13.84 2.79 -0.90
CA GLU A 39 -13.71 2.94 -2.35
C GLU A 39 -12.69 1.97 -2.95
N ALA A 40 -11.83 1.42 -2.10
CA ALA A 40 -10.88 0.37 -2.42
C ALA A 40 -10.59 -0.46 -1.17
N PHE A 41 -9.98 -1.62 -1.35
CA PHE A 41 -9.54 -2.47 -0.25
C PHE A 41 -8.06 -2.76 -0.33
N GLY A 42 -7.40 -2.79 0.84
CA GLY A 42 -6.06 -3.34 1.00
C GLY A 42 -6.10 -4.66 1.77
N MET A 43 -5.46 -5.71 1.27
CA MET A 43 -5.41 -7.02 1.92
C MET A 43 -3.98 -7.42 2.22
N GLN A 44 -3.70 -7.79 3.49
CA GLN A 44 -2.37 -8.25 3.91
C GLN A 44 -2.33 -9.77 3.96
N PHE A 45 -1.88 -10.40 2.88
CA PHE A 45 -1.88 -11.87 2.76
C PHE A 45 -0.88 -12.57 3.69
N CYS A 46 0.17 -11.90 4.14
CA CYS A 46 1.06 -12.45 5.18
C CYS A 46 0.35 -12.73 6.52
N ARG A 47 -0.83 -12.13 6.79
CA ARG A 47 -1.64 -12.38 7.98
C ARG A 47 -2.69 -13.48 7.80
N LEU A 48 -3.04 -13.83 6.56
CA LEU A 48 -3.99 -14.92 6.29
C LEU A 48 -3.35 -16.26 6.64
N ASN A 49 -4.05 -17.08 7.44
CA ASN A 49 -3.55 -18.39 7.85
C ASN A 49 -3.20 -19.28 6.64
N PRO A 50 -2.12 -20.07 6.72
CA PRO A 50 -1.62 -20.87 5.59
C PRO A 50 -2.63 -21.80 4.94
N GLU A 51 -3.55 -22.39 5.68
CA GLU A 51 -4.59 -23.29 5.17
C GLU A 51 -5.58 -22.62 4.21
N TYR A 52 -5.70 -21.29 4.28
CA TYR A 52 -6.56 -20.49 3.39
C TYR A 52 -5.80 -19.88 2.19
N ARG A 53 -4.49 -20.04 2.13
CA ARG A 53 -3.66 -19.45 1.07
C ARG A 53 -3.68 -20.32 -0.20
N THR A 54 -4.84 -20.35 -0.85
CA THR A 54 -5.10 -21.17 -2.03
C THR A 54 -5.70 -20.33 -3.17
N PRO A 55 -5.46 -20.69 -4.45
CA PRO A 55 -6.04 -19.98 -5.59
C PRO A 55 -7.57 -19.88 -5.54
N LYS A 56 -8.24 -20.87 -4.97
CA LYS A 56 -9.71 -20.87 -4.81
C LYS A 56 -10.14 -19.75 -3.86
N VAL A 57 -9.53 -19.69 -2.68
CA VAL A 57 -9.84 -18.66 -1.67
C VAL A 57 -9.47 -17.27 -2.18
N TYR A 58 -8.33 -17.11 -2.84
CA TYR A 58 -7.93 -15.82 -3.40
C TYR A 58 -8.94 -15.29 -4.42
N ARG A 59 -9.37 -16.12 -5.40
CA ARG A 59 -10.42 -15.73 -6.37
C ARG A 59 -11.73 -15.37 -5.68
N GLU A 60 -12.12 -16.13 -4.66
CA GLU A 60 -13.32 -15.88 -3.88
C GLU A 60 -13.27 -14.53 -3.17
N LEU A 61 -12.13 -14.17 -2.56
CA LEU A 61 -11.93 -12.87 -1.90
C LEU A 61 -11.95 -11.71 -2.91
N PHE A 62 -11.21 -11.83 -4.02
CA PHE A 62 -11.14 -10.76 -5.03
C PHE A 62 -12.45 -10.59 -5.83
N SER A 63 -13.28 -11.60 -5.91
CA SER A 63 -14.61 -11.52 -6.55
C SER A 63 -15.69 -11.02 -5.60
N PHE A 64 -15.42 -10.95 -4.30
CA PHE A 64 -16.42 -10.56 -3.29
C PHE A 64 -16.82 -9.09 -3.40
N SER A 65 -15.94 -8.23 -3.90
CA SER A 65 -16.23 -6.83 -4.20
C SER A 65 -15.79 -6.46 -5.62
N SER A 66 -16.49 -5.50 -6.23
CA SER A 66 -16.11 -4.92 -7.53
C SER A 66 -15.11 -3.77 -7.42
N LEU A 67 -14.73 -3.36 -6.21
CA LEU A 67 -13.78 -2.27 -5.96
C LEU A 67 -12.34 -2.71 -6.24
N PRO A 68 -11.41 -1.74 -6.48
CA PRO A 68 -9.99 -2.01 -6.59
C PRO A 68 -9.44 -2.71 -5.34
N THR A 69 -8.51 -3.64 -5.52
CA THR A 69 -7.89 -4.38 -4.42
C THR A 69 -6.37 -4.26 -4.46
N TYR A 70 -5.82 -3.66 -3.43
CA TYR A 70 -4.39 -3.55 -3.15
C TYR A 70 -3.95 -4.74 -2.28
N VAL A 71 -2.88 -5.43 -2.66
CA VAL A 71 -2.38 -6.59 -1.93
C VAL A 71 -0.95 -6.40 -1.46
N THR A 72 -0.67 -6.84 -0.23
CA THR A 72 0.67 -6.89 0.34
C THR A 72 1.01 -8.32 0.77
N ASN A 73 2.27 -8.73 0.58
CA ASN A 73 2.78 -10.04 0.96
C ASN A 73 4.19 -9.92 1.55
N TYR A 74 4.29 -9.23 2.70
CA TYR A 74 5.57 -8.88 3.33
C TYR A 74 6.23 -10.05 4.07
N ARG A 75 7.52 -9.87 4.47
CA ARG A 75 8.39 -10.85 5.16
C ARG A 75 8.08 -11.05 6.65
N TYR A 76 6.85 -10.89 7.10
CA TYR A 76 6.48 -11.06 8.51
C TYR A 76 5.24 -11.94 8.69
N ALA A 77 4.82 -12.18 9.94
CA ALA A 77 3.71 -13.06 10.30
C ALA A 77 3.89 -14.46 9.69
N HIS A 78 2.93 -14.99 8.94
CA HIS A 78 3.01 -16.32 8.33
C HIS A 78 4.03 -16.44 7.18
N ASN A 79 4.74 -15.37 6.86
CA ASN A 79 5.81 -15.38 5.88
C ASN A 79 7.21 -15.41 6.48
N GLU A 80 7.33 -15.42 7.81
CA GLU A 80 8.64 -15.55 8.46
C GLU A 80 9.36 -16.81 7.98
N GLY A 81 10.62 -16.62 7.54
CA GLY A 81 11.45 -17.71 7.01
C GLY A 81 11.25 -18.07 5.55
N LYS A 82 10.24 -17.50 4.85
CA LYS A 82 10.10 -17.66 3.41
C LYS A 82 11.19 -16.87 2.68
N SER A 83 11.63 -17.43 1.56
CA SER A 83 12.50 -16.75 0.61
C SER A 83 11.74 -15.66 -0.17
N ASP A 84 12.48 -14.69 -0.73
CA ASP A 84 11.90 -13.67 -1.60
C ASP A 84 11.34 -14.25 -2.90
N ASP A 85 11.85 -15.39 -3.37
CA ASP A 85 11.29 -16.14 -4.50
C ASP A 85 9.90 -16.69 -4.16
N GLU A 86 9.72 -17.31 -3.01
CA GLU A 86 8.40 -17.80 -2.56
C GLU A 86 7.39 -16.64 -2.39
N LEU A 87 7.84 -15.48 -1.87
CA LEU A 87 6.99 -14.30 -1.74
C LEU A 87 6.58 -13.73 -3.11
N SER A 88 7.51 -13.74 -4.08
CA SER A 88 7.27 -13.29 -5.46
C SER A 88 6.30 -14.20 -6.20
N ASP A 89 6.49 -15.52 -6.10
CA ASP A 89 5.61 -16.50 -6.73
C ASP A 89 4.18 -16.37 -6.20
N GLU A 90 4.03 -16.15 -4.90
CA GLU A 90 2.71 -15.92 -4.32
C GLU A 90 2.10 -14.59 -4.75
N LEU A 91 2.90 -13.53 -4.93
CA LEU A 91 2.42 -12.25 -5.43
C LEU A 91 1.90 -12.37 -6.88
N LEU A 92 2.62 -13.12 -7.74
CA LEU A 92 2.16 -13.46 -9.09
C LEU A 92 0.85 -14.25 -9.05
N LEU A 93 0.72 -15.21 -8.14
CA LEU A 93 -0.51 -15.97 -7.96
C LEU A 93 -1.68 -15.07 -7.51
N LEU A 94 -1.45 -14.10 -6.62
CA LEU A 94 -2.46 -13.13 -6.21
C LEU A 94 -2.94 -12.29 -7.40
N ALA A 95 -2.03 -11.85 -8.28
CA ALA A 95 -2.38 -11.15 -9.51
C ALA A 95 -3.21 -12.05 -10.46
N ASP A 96 -2.80 -13.31 -10.69
CA ASP A 96 -3.57 -14.30 -11.48
C ASP A 96 -4.96 -14.59 -10.90
N CYS A 97 -5.14 -14.38 -9.61
CA CYS A 97 -6.43 -14.57 -8.92
C CYS A 97 -7.31 -13.32 -8.91
N GLY A 98 -6.82 -12.15 -9.33
CA GLY A 98 -7.62 -10.93 -9.49
C GLY A 98 -7.24 -9.74 -8.60
N ALA A 99 -6.06 -9.76 -7.95
CA ALA A 99 -5.50 -8.56 -7.32
C ALA A 99 -5.29 -7.48 -8.39
N THR A 100 -5.64 -6.22 -8.07
CA THR A 100 -5.55 -5.13 -9.06
C THR A 100 -4.32 -4.25 -8.85
N LEU A 101 -3.78 -4.19 -7.63
CA LEU A 101 -2.54 -3.48 -7.29
C LEU A 101 -1.69 -4.38 -6.38
N CYS A 102 -0.47 -4.69 -6.80
CA CYS A 102 0.47 -5.54 -6.05
C CYS A 102 1.60 -4.71 -5.45
N ASP A 103 1.86 -4.88 -4.14
CA ASP A 103 2.96 -4.22 -3.43
C ASP A 103 4.23 -5.06 -3.55
N VAL A 104 5.24 -4.53 -4.22
CA VAL A 104 6.58 -5.09 -4.32
C VAL A 104 7.48 -4.36 -3.32
N MET A 105 8.04 -5.08 -2.35
CA MET A 105 9.00 -4.49 -1.40
C MET A 105 10.20 -3.90 -2.17
N GLY A 106 10.60 -2.67 -1.86
CA GLY A 106 11.68 -1.95 -2.56
C GLY A 106 13.05 -2.62 -2.46
N ASP A 107 13.24 -3.46 -1.43
CA ASP A 107 14.44 -4.27 -1.20
C ASP A 107 14.25 -5.77 -1.50
N LEU A 108 13.22 -6.13 -2.26
CA LEU A 108 12.98 -7.51 -2.63
C LEU A 108 14.20 -8.07 -3.38
N PHE A 109 14.71 -9.22 -2.94
CA PHE A 109 15.94 -9.91 -3.36
C PHE A 109 17.28 -9.31 -2.88
N ASP A 110 17.26 -8.15 -2.17
CA ASP A 110 18.46 -7.54 -1.58
C ASP A 110 18.04 -6.73 -0.35
N ARG A 111 17.86 -7.42 0.79
CA ARG A 111 17.33 -6.85 2.03
C ARG A 111 18.20 -5.73 2.58
N GLN A 112 17.60 -4.56 2.82
CA GLN A 112 18.24 -3.33 3.29
C GLN A 112 17.44 -2.69 4.44
N ASP A 113 18.10 -1.91 5.29
CA ASP A 113 17.46 -1.23 6.43
C ASP A 113 16.46 -0.12 6.00
N ASP A 114 16.62 0.43 4.81
CA ASP A 114 15.73 1.44 4.23
C ASP A 114 14.82 0.87 3.13
N GLU A 115 14.76 -0.46 3.04
CA GLU A 115 13.98 -1.19 2.04
C GLU A 115 14.20 -0.67 0.60
N VAL A 116 15.47 -0.44 0.21
CA VAL A 116 15.85 -0.08 -1.16
C VAL A 116 16.99 -0.98 -1.63
N ALA A 117 16.72 -1.94 -2.50
CA ALA A 117 17.73 -2.82 -3.08
C ALA A 117 18.83 -2.04 -3.82
N ARG A 118 20.07 -2.47 -3.69
CA ARG A 118 21.27 -1.83 -4.28
C ARG A 118 22.03 -2.77 -5.20
N GLU A 119 21.88 -4.08 -4.97
CA GLU A 119 22.57 -5.10 -5.77
C GLU A 119 21.95 -5.19 -7.17
N GLY A 120 22.78 -5.11 -8.21
CA GLY A 120 22.32 -4.96 -9.60
C GLY A 120 21.49 -6.16 -10.12
N GLU A 121 21.82 -7.39 -9.73
CA GLU A 121 21.06 -8.57 -10.13
C GLU A 121 19.71 -8.65 -9.38
N ALA A 122 19.68 -8.23 -8.13
CA ALA A 122 18.44 -8.14 -7.36
C ALA A 122 17.47 -7.12 -7.98
N ILE A 123 17.98 -5.94 -8.37
CA ILE A 123 17.19 -4.92 -9.08
C ILE A 123 16.63 -5.45 -10.41
N LYS A 124 17.46 -6.13 -11.22
CA LYS A 124 16.98 -6.75 -12.48
C LYS A 124 15.89 -7.79 -12.22
N LYS A 125 16.05 -8.61 -11.19
CA LYS A 125 15.08 -9.63 -10.81
C LYS A 125 13.76 -9.00 -10.34
N GLN A 126 13.83 -7.91 -9.56
CA GLN A 126 12.68 -7.13 -9.15
C GLN A 126 11.95 -6.51 -10.36
N MET A 127 12.67 -5.87 -11.28
CA MET A 127 12.07 -5.31 -12.51
C MET A 127 11.40 -6.39 -13.37
N LYS A 128 12.00 -7.59 -13.47
CA LYS A 128 11.36 -8.72 -14.15
C LYS A 128 10.04 -9.15 -13.48
N LEU A 129 10.01 -9.18 -12.15
CA LEU A 129 8.76 -9.47 -11.42
C LEU A 129 7.69 -8.40 -11.71
N ILE A 130 8.06 -7.13 -11.74
CA ILE A 130 7.16 -6.01 -12.07
C ILE A 130 6.58 -6.19 -13.48
N ASP A 131 7.42 -6.49 -14.48
CA ASP A 131 6.97 -6.78 -15.84
C ASP A 131 5.99 -7.96 -15.90
N GLU A 132 6.23 -9.00 -15.10
CA GLU A 132 5.34 -10.17 -15.02
C GLU A 132 4.00 -9.85 -14.35
N LEU A 133 3.97 -8.96 -13.36
CA LEU A 133 2.73 -8.46 -12.76
C LEU A 133 1.92 -7.62 -13.76
N HIS A 134 2.57 -6.71 -14.49
CA HIS A 134 1.94 -5.91 -15.56
C HIS A 134 1.35 -6.79 -16.66
N LYS A 135 2.05 -7.84 -17.11
CA LYS A 135 1.53 -8.82 -18.10
C LYS A 135 0.25 -9.52 -17.62
N ARG A 136 0.05 -9.65 -16.32
CA ARG A 136 -1.16 -10.20 -15.69
C ARG A 136 -2.26 -9.17 -15.52
N GLY A 137 -2.00 -7.91 -15.91
CA GLY A 137 -2.94 -6.79 -15.80
C GLY A 137 -3.03 -6.18 -14.41
N ALA A 138 -2.10 -6.50 -13.50
CA ALA A 138 -2.01 -5.84 -12.22
C ALA A 138 -1.19 -4.55 -12.31
N GLU A 139 -1.60 -3.52 -11.59
CA GLU A 139 -0.78 -2.34 -11.30
C GLU A 139 0.26 -2.69 -10.23
N VAL A 140 1.38 -1.99 -10.21
CA VAL A 140 2.46 -2.24 -9.27
C VAL A 140 2.74 -1.02 -8.39
N LEU A 141 2.72 -1.22 -7.09
CA LEU A 141 3.24 -0.29 -6.11
C LEU A 141 4.57 -0.84 -5.59
N ILE A 142 5.62 0.00 -5.55
CA ILE A 142 6.86 -0.35 -4.84
C ILE A 142 6.87 0.38 -3.50
N SER A 143 7.14 -0.36 -2.41
CA SER A 143 7.14 0.20 -1.05
C SER A 143 8.49 0.14 -0.36
N SER A 144 8.81 1.20 0.41
CA SER A 144 9.94 1.24 1.36
C SER A 144 9.43 1.71 2.72
N HIS A 145 9.70 0.93 3.79
CA HIS A 145 9.28 1.21 5.16
C HIS A 145 10.50 1.50 6.03
N ILE A 146 10.76 2.78 6.29
CA ILE A 146 11.95 3.24 7.01
C ILE A 146 11.66 3.44 8.49
N PHE A 147 10.41 3.77 8.86
CA PHE A 147 9.88 3.99 10.22
C PHE A 147 10.62 5.04 11.08
N LYS A 148 11.56 5.75 10.52
CA LYS A 148 12.26 6.90 11.14
C LYS A 148 12.13 8.11 10.24
N PHE A 149 12.33 9.30 10.80
CA PHE A 149 12.40 10.51 9.99
C PHE A 149 13.45 10.37 8.88
N THR A 150 13.08 10.78 7.69
CA THR A 150 13.93 10.69 6.50
C THR A 150 13.87 12.03 5.76
N PRO A 151 15.03 12.69 5.50
CA PRO A 151 15.08 13.98 4.82
C PRO A 151 14.50 13.94 3.41
N ALA A 152 14.04 15.09 2.92
CA ALA A 152 13.38 15.24 1.62
C ALA A 152 14.19 14.68 0.46
N GLU A 153 15.49 14.98 0.41
CA GLU A 153 16.39 14.53 -0.64
C GLU A 153 16.41 13.01 -0.74
N ARG A 154 16.46 12.33 0.41
CA ARG A 154 16.45 10.86 0.44
C ARG A 154 15.08 10.27 0.04
N VAL A 155 13.98 10.89 0.46
CA VAL A 155 12.64 10.46 0.07
C VAL A 155 12.45 10.60 -1.44
N LEU A 156 12.86 11.71 -2.04
CA LEU A 156 12.79 11.93 -3.48
C LEU A 156 13.67 10.93 -4.25
N GLU A 157 14.92 10.69 -3.81
CA GLU A 157 15.77 9.65 -4.40
C GLU A 157 15.09 8.29 -4.44
N ILE A 158 14.47 7.86 -3.31
CA ILE A 158 13.75 6.58 -3.23
C ILE A 158 12.56 6.58 -4.19
N ALA A 159 11.77 7.64 -4.22
CA ALA A 159 10.60 7.74 -5.10
C ALA A 159 10.99 7.66 -6.58
N PHE A 160 12.02 8.39 -7.00
CA PHE A 160 12.54 8.34 -8.37
C PHE A 160 13.10 6.94 -8.72
N GLU A 161 13.76 6.29 -7.77
CA GLU A 161 14.26 4.93 -7.97
C GLU A 161 13.11 3.92 -8.12
N GLN A 162 12.06 4.00 -7.29
CA GLN A 162 10.87 3.18 -7.43
C GLN A 162 10.20 3.39 -8.80
N LYS A 163 10.01 4.64 -9.23
CA LYS A 163 9.48 4.99 -10.56
C LYS A 163 10.36 4.40 -11.68
N ARG A 164 11.68 4.56 -11.58
CA ARG A 164 12.64 4.05 -12.57
C ARG A 164 12.58 2.51 -12.72
N ARG A 165 12.25 1.79 -11.64
CA ARG A 165 12.09 0.33 -11.64
C ARG A 165 10.76 -0.13 -12.21
N GLY A 166 9.83 0.77 -12.53
CA GLY A 166 8.55 0.45 -13.14
C GLY A 166 7.35 0.48 -12.19
N ALA A 167 7.46 1.13 -11.02
CA ALA A 167 6.31 1.35 -10.17
C ALA A 167 5.29 2.26 -10.84
N ASP A 168 4.02 1.87 -10.81
CA ASP A 168 2.88 2.73 -11.15
C ASP A 168 2.55 3.68 -10.01
N ILE A 169 2.78 3.23 -8.76
CA ILE A 169 2.62 4.01 -7.54
C ILE A 169 3.87 3.87 -6.68
N CYS A 170 4.45 4.99 -6.25
CA CYS A 170 5.59 5.02 -5.35
C CYS A 170 5.13 5.12 -3.90
N LYS A 171 5.53 4.18 -3.02
CA LYS A 171 5.14 4.20 -1.61
C LYS A 171 6.36 4.31 -0.70
N ILE A 172 6.34 5.31 0.18
CA ILE A 172 7.39 5.50 1.19
C ILE A 172 6.72 5.74 2.55
N VAL A 173 7.15 4.98 3.54
CA VAL A 173 6.70 5.10 4.93
C VAL A 173 7.87 5.54 5.78
N THR A 174 7.76 6.72 6.38
CA THR A 174 8.77 7.29 7.28
C THR A 174 8.23 7.43 8.71
N GLY A 175 8.91 8.16 9.56
CA GLY A 175 8.46 8.52 10.90
C GLY A 175 8.49 10.03 11.14
N ALA A 176 7.84 10.46 12.22
CA ALA A 176 8.01 11.78 12.81
C ALA A 176 7.78 11.69 14.31
N SER A 177 8.75 12.15 15.09
CA SER A 177 8.71 12.19 16.56
C SER A 177 8.57 13.61 17.08
N THR A 178 8.81 14.62 16.25
CA THR A 178 8.70 16.04 16.59
C THR A 178 7.78 16.78 15.63
N MET A 179 7.31 17.95 16.05
CA MET A 179 6.51 18.82 15.19
C MET A 179 7.30 19.31 13.97
N GLU A 180 8.59 19.53 14.12
CA GLU A 180 9.47 19.94 13.01
C GLU A 180 9.55 18.86 11.94
N GLU A 181 9.76 17.60 12.34
CA GLU A 181 9.75 16.45 11.44
C GLU A 181 8.38 16.27 10.76
N GLN A 182 7.28 16.49 11.50
CA GLN A 182 5.94 16.43 10.93
C GLN A 182 5.71 17.52 9.88
N ILE A 183 6.13 18.77 10.13
CA ILE A 183 6.03 19.86 9.16
C ILE A 183 6.88 19.55 7.93
N GLU A 184 8.08 19.01 8.11
CA GLU A 184 8.93 18.59 7.01
C GLU A 184 8.29 17.46 6.20
N ASN A 185 7.66 16.49 6.83
CA ASN A 185 6.91 15.44 6.12
C ASN A 185 5.75 16.01 5.28
N LEU A 186 5.06 17.05 5.74
CA LEU A 186 4.05 17.74 4.92
C LEU A 186 4.70 18.46 3.72
N ARG A 187 5.87 19.08 3.91
CA ARG A 187 6.63 19.69 2.80
C ARG A 187 7.08 18.63 1.79
N ILE A 188 7.52 17.46 2.25
CA ILE A 188 7.92 16.32 1.40
C ILE A 188 6.75 15.85 0.52
N ILE A 189 5.52 15.77 1.04
CA ILE A 189 4.35 15.42 0.23
C ILE A 189 4.17 16.41 -0.92
N ASN A 190 4.34 17.71 -0.66
CA ASN A 190 4.24 18.72 -1.71
C ASN A 190 5.36 18.58 -2.76
N LEU A 191 6.59 18.31 -2.33
CA LEU A 191 7.71 18.08 -3.25
C LEU A 191 7.48 16.86 -4.15
N LEU A 192 7.01 15.74 -3.58
CA LEU A 192 6.64 14.55 -4.36
C LEU A 192 5.58 14.87 -5.40
N LYS A 193 4.56 15.67 -5.04
CA LYS A 193 3.52 16.09 -5.97
C LYS A 193 4.05 16.95 -7.12
N GLU A 194 5.01 17.83 -6.84
CA GLU A 194 5.58 18.75 -7.83
C GLU A 194 6.62 18.10 -8.74
N GLU A 195 7.40 17.13 -8.24
CA GLU A 195 8.60 16.66 -8.90
C GLU A 195 8.51 15.22 -9.43
N LEU A 196 7.70 14.34 -8.82
CA LEU A 196 7.76 12.92 -9.14
C LEU A 196 7.12 12.55 -10.48
N ASP A 197 6.09 13.27 -10.93
CA ASP A 197 5.30 12.94 -12.14
C ASP A 197 4.87 11.45 -12.17
N ALA A 198 4.37 10.97 -11.03
CA ALA A 198 3.78 9.65 -10.84
C ALA A 198 2.89 9.67 -9.59
N PRO A 199 1.83 8.84 -9.51
CA PRO A 199 1.08 8.63 -8.28
C PRO A 199 1.98 8.18 -7.15
N PHE A 200 1.71 8.66 -5.94
CA PHE A 200 2.49 8.28 -4.77
C PHE A 200 1.62 8.11 -3.52
N LEU A 201 2.19 7.42 -2.55
CA LEU A 201 1.65 7.21 -1.21
C LEU A 201 2.77 7.45 -0.18
N PHE A 202 2.84 8.66 0.35
CA PHE A 202 3.79 9.00 1.41
C PHE A 202 3.08 8.97 2.76
N LEU A 203 3.58 8.15 3.68
CA LEU A 203 3.00 7.94 4.99
C LEU A 203 4.02 8.23 6.09
N SER A 204 3.55 8.79 7.20
CA SER A 204 4.34 8.96 8.41
C SER A 204 3.76 8.13 9.56
N GLY A 205 4.63 7.48 10.31
CA GLY A 205 4.34 6.85 11.59
C GLY A 205 4.95 7.64 12.76
N GLY A 206 4.95 7.08 13.96
CA GLY A 206 5.47 7.70 15.18
C GLY A 206 4.44 8.57 15.90
N GLU A 207 4.89 9.45 16.79
CA GLU A 207 4.02 10.27 17.62
C GLU A 207 3.30 11.38 16.84
N CYS A 208 3.93 11.87 15.75
CA CYS A 208 3.42 12.93 14.90
C CYS A 208 2.93 12.34 13.57
N HIS A 209 1.67 11.95 13.49
CA HIS A 209 1.09 11.26 12.33
C HIS A 209 -0.14 11.93 11.71
N ILE A 210 -0.30 13.25 11.88
CA ILE A 210 -1.43 13.99 11.27
C ILE A 210 -1.44 13.86 9.75
N SER A 211 -0.26 13.72 9.12
CA SER A 211 -0.11 13.53 7.68
C SER A 211 -0.98 12.37 7.15
N ARG A 212 -1.18 11.30 7.92
CA ARG A 212 -2.04 10.16 7.52
C ARG A 212 -3.50 10.56 7.29
N ARG A 213 -3.96 11.65 7.92
CA ARG A 213 -5.33 12.16 7.76
C ARG A 213 -5.48 13.16 6.63
N ILE A 214 -4.45 13.98 6.37
CA ILE A 214 -4.56 15.10 5.42
C ILE A 214 -3.78 14.89 4.13
N SER A 215 -2.93 13.85 4.04
CA SER A 215 -2.06 13.62 2.88
C SER A 215 -2.81 13.42 1.56
N GLY A 216 -4.04 12.90 1.60
CA GLY A 216 -4.88 12.82 0.42
C GLY A 216 -5.14 14.18 -0.21
N ALA A 217 -5.47 15.19 0.59
CA ALA A 217 -5.66 16.56 0.12
C ALA A 217 -4.36 17.21 -0.40
N LEU A 218 -3.19 16.69 0.02
CA LEU A 218 -1.87 17.19 -0.37
C LEU A 218 -1.28 16.48 -1.58
N GLY A 219 -1.84 15.34 -2.03
CA GLY A 219 -1.38 14.67 -3.25
C GLY A 219 -1.25 13.14 -3.19
N ASN A 220 -1.38 12.49 -2.03
CA ASN A 220 -1.42 11.03 -2.00
C ASN A 220 -2.57 10.48 -2.86
N CYS A 221 -2.32 9.42 -3.61
CA CYS A 221 -3.32 8.79 -4.48
C CYS A 221 -4.37 7.95 -3.72
N MET A 222 -4.11 7.64 -2.44
CA MET A 222 -5.05 6.91 -1.58
C MET A 222 -4.86 7.28 -0.11
N SER A 223 -5.91 7.09 0.69
CA SER A 223 -5.87 7.18 2.15
C SER A 223 -6.06 5.79 2.73
N LEU A 224 -5.00 5.23 3.36
CA LEU A 224 -5.11 3.95 4.05
C LEU A 224 -5.79 4.14 5.40
N CYS A 225 -6.89 3.45 5.59
CA CYS A 225 -7.70 3.47 6.81
C CYS A 225 -8.09 2.06 7.22
N VAL A 226 -8.69 1.90 8.40
CA VAL A 226 -9.25 0.64 8.91
C VAL A 226 -10.71 0.84 9.28
N TYR A 227 -11.50 -0.22 9.23
CA TYR A 227 -12.88 -0.18 9.72
C TYR A 227 -12.92 0.01 11.25
N GLU A 228 -12.08 -0.76 11.96
CA GLU A 228 -11.92 -0.70 13.41
C GLU A 228 -10.47 -1.02 13.81
N HIS A 229 -10.09 -0.67 15.03
CA HIS A 229 -8.81 -1.05 15.61
C HIS A 229 -8.99 -2.37 16.38
N ASP A 230 -8.85 -3.48 15.68
CA ASP A 230 -8.78 -4.83 16.27
C ASP A 230 -7.31 -5.26 16.46
N GLU A 231 -7.10 -6.50 16.92
CA GLU A 231 -5.76 -7.06 17.21
C GLU A 231 -4.81 -7.08 16.00
N LEU A 232 -5.36 -7.11 14.77
CA LEU A 232 -4.58 -7.19 13.53
C LEU A 232 -4.48 -5.85 12.80
N ALA A 233 -5.29 -4.86 13.18
CA ALA A 233 -5.27 -3.54 12.55
C ALA A 233 -3.97 -2.78 12.85
N THR A 234 -3.52 -1.98 11.89
CA THR A 234 -2.38 -1.07 12.09
C THR A 234 -2.85 0.15 12.87
N GLU A 235 -2.38 0.30 14.11
CA GLU A 235 -2.80 1.36 15.04
C GLU A 235 -2.67 2.79 14.45
N ALA A 236 -1.64 3.05 13.67
CA ALA A 236 -1.40 4.35 13.04
C ALA A 236 -2.38 4.67 11.89
N GLN A 237 -3.19 3.71 11.42
CA GLN A 237 -4.17 3.96 10.37
C GLN A 237 -5.45 4.55 10.97
N PRO A 238 -5.99 5.67 10.42
CA PRO A 238 -7.22 6.27 10.89
C PRO A 238 -8.43 5.39 10.59
N LEU A 239 -9.54 5.60 11.29
CA LEU A 239 -10.79 4.93 11.01
C LEU A 239 -11.41 5.41 9.68
N LEU A 240 -12.00 4.50 8.93
CA LEU A 240 -12.63 4.79 7.62
C LEU A 240 -13.71 5.88 7.76
N ARG A 241 -14.59 5.78 8.76
CA ARG A 241 -15.64 6.77 9.01
C ARG A 241 -15.10 8.18 9.23
N ASP A 242 -13.98 8.31 9.94
CA ASP A 242 -13.36 9.61 10.20
C ASP A 242 -12.74 10.18 8.92
N MET A 243 -12.10 9.31 8.13
CA MET A 243 -11.51 9.71 6.85
C MET A 243 -12.56 10.10 5.82
N LYS A 244 -13.74 9.46 5.82
CA LYS A 244 -14.86 9.86 4.96
C LYS A 244 -15.34 11.28 5.29
N ILE A 245 -15.54 11.57 6.58
CA ILE A 245 -15.94 12.92 7.02
C ILE A 245 -14.89 13.96 6.60
N LEU A 246 -13.60 13.66 6.79
CA LEU A 246 -12.53 14.57 6.38
C LEU A 246 -12.51 14.80 4.87
N ALA A 247 -12.68 13.76 4.06
CA ALA A 247 -12.73 13.88 2.60
C ALA A 247 -13.90 14.78 2.17
N GLU A 248 -15.11 14.55 2.71
CA GLU A 248 -16.29 15.36 2.41
C GLU A 248 -16.11 16.83 2.81
N LEU A 249 -15.48 17.12 3.94
CA LEU A 249 -15.19 18.48 4.40
C LEU A 249 -14.15 19.20 3.51
N MET A 250 -13.20 18.47 2.95
CA MET A 250 -12.16 19.03 2.08
C MET A 250 -12.63 19.21 0.63
N GLU A 251 -13.62 18.45 0.16
CA GLU A 251 -14.22 18.60 -1.17
C GLU A 251 -15.19 19.78 -1.26
N ASN A 252 -15.81 20.16 -0.14
CA ASN A 252 -16.74 21.31 -0.07
C ASN A 252 -15.94 22.64 -0.03
N LYS A 253 -15.45 23.09 -1.20
CA LYS A 253 -14.88 24.43 -1.43
C LYS A 253 -15.90 25.42 -1.92
#